data_827db4408a68e25e0a2ed2ecc3e23d97
#
_entry.id   827db4408a68e25e0a2ed2ecc3e23d97
#
_cell.length_a   1.000
_cell.length_b   1.000
_cell.length_c   1.000
_cell.angle_alpha   90.00
_cell.angle_beta   90.00
_cell.angle_gamma   90.00
#
_symmetry.space_group_name_H-M   'P 1'
#
loop_
_entity.id
_entity.type
_entity.pdbx_description
1 polymer ?
#
loop_
_entity_poly.entity_id
_entity_poly.type
_entity_poly.pdbx_seq_one_letter_code
_entity_poly.pdbx_strand_id
1 'polypeptide(L)'
;MMPTLDKKIAFLKNVGVIHEDEIDIAETALVLASLDRPGVSMQKYHHHLDTLKLNIARDGHNADTAKERAKVLTNVMYNLYEYKGDENFYDDLQNINLMSVIDRRLGLPISLGILYIHAALSQGWNVEGVNFPAHFLIRIYGKNDQVILDPFHNGKILNAFDLRKLVVTISGGNQNLEQRHHAQLGSREILVRLLNNIKIRCLNVSDFDLAINALQRTIYIDPGNVTHKFELGMLQVHTERVEKGKKNLLNCLDLLDTNINGKNDDMKKHILGTLKEIRSYKKQNVFELINGDIDKGN
;
A
#
# COMPACT_ATOMS: atom_id res chain seq x y z
N MET A 1 -22.87 -8.09 12.83
CA MET A 1 -22.02 -7.67 14.00
C MET A 1 -20.72 -7.12 13.42
N MET A 2 -20.28 -5.92 13.82
CA MET A 2 -19.00 -5.38 13.35
C MET A 2 -17.83 -6.24 13.87
N PRO A 3 -16.83 -6.56 13.01
CA PRO A 3 -15.63 -7.26 13.49
C PRO A 3 -14.90 -6.40 14.51
N THR A 4 -14.47 -7.00 15.62
CA THR A 4 -13.64 -6.32 16.62
C THR A 4 -12.25 -5.98 16.04
N LEU A 5 -11.52 -5.07 16.67
CA LEU A 5 -10.15 -4.71 16.29
C LEU A 5 -9.26 -5.97 16.17
N ASP A 6 -9.33 -6.86 17.14
CA ASP A 6 -8.52 -8.09 17.16
C ASP A 6 -8.83 -9.01 15.97
N LYS A 7 -10.12 -9.12 15.58
CA LYS A 7 -10.50 -9.90 14.40
C LYS A 7 -9.96 -9.29 13.10
N LYS A 8 -9.96 -7.96 12.98
CA LYS A 8 -9.38 -7.26 11.81
C LYS A 8 -7.87 -7.46 11.73
N ILE A 9 -7.16 -7.36 12.86
CA ILE A 9 -5.72 -7.61 12.94
C ILE A 9 -5.41 -9.08 12.62
N ALA A 10 -6.19 -10.03 13.15
CA ALA A 10 -6.03 -11.45 12.85
C ALA A 10 -6.23 -11.74 11.36
N PHE A 11 -7.24 -11.11 10.71
CA PHE A 11 -7.45 -11.20 9.27
C PHE A 11 -6.22 -10.69 8.50
N LEU A 12 -5.69 -9.50 8.80
CA LEU A 12 -4.51 -8.95 8.12
C LEU A 12 -3.27 -9.83 8.28
N LYS A 13 -3.07 -10.42 9.47
CA LYS A 13 -1.98 -11.38 9.68
C LYS A 13 -2.16 -12.66 8.87
N ASN A 14 -3.40 -13.13 8.72
CA ASN A 14 -3.71 -14.27 7.85
C ASN A 14 -3.38 -13.95 6.39
N VAL A 15 -3.71 -12.75 5.90
CA VAL A 15 -3.28 -12.28 4.57
C VAL A 15 -1.77 -12.40 4.41
N GLY A 16 -0.98 -12.16 5.47
CA GLY A 16 0.49 -12.27 5.45
C GLY A 16 1.04 -13.68 5.22
N VAL A 17 0.25 -14.74 5.39
CA VAL A 17 0.70 -16.14 5.32
C VAL A 17 0.01 -16.99 4.25
N ILE A 18 -1.13 -16.56 3.71
CA ILE A 18 -1.83 -17.26 2.62
C ILE A 18 -1.11 -17.05 1.29
N HIS A 19 -1.43 -17.91 0.30
CA HIS A 19 -0.88 -17.79 -1.04
C HIS A 19 -1.39 -16.51 -1.74
N GLU A 20 -0.58 -16.01 -2.66
CA GLU A 20 -0.85 -14.76 -3.39
C GLU A 20 -2.24 -14.75 -4.09
N ASP A 21 -2.60 -15.87 -4.71
CA ASP A 21 -3.85 -16.03 -5.46
C ASP A 21 -5.10 -16.11 -4.56
N GLU A 22 -4.93 -16.34 -3.26
CA GLU A 22 -6.01 -16.39 -2.27
C GLU A 22 -6.33 -15.02 -1.66
N ILE A 23 -5.51 -14.00 -1.97
CA ILE A 23 -5.67 -12.66 -1.41
C ILE A 23 -6.79 -11.91 -2.14
N ASP A 24 -7.92 -11.67 -1.47
CA ASP A 24 -8.90 -10.68 -1.93
C ASP A 24 -8.40 -9.28 -1.60
N ILE A 25 -7.91 -8.57 -2.64
CA ILE A 25 -7.34 -7.24 -2.47
C ILE A 25 -8.37 -6.19 -2.06
N ALA A 26 -9.62 -6.29 -2.52
CA ALA A 26 -10.66 -5.33 -2.19
C ALA A 26 -11.15 -5.52 -0.75
N GLU A 27 -11.39 -6.76 -0.32
CA GLU A 27 -11.72 -7.08 1.07
C GLU A 27 -10.60 -6.64 2.01
N THR A 28 -9.35 -6.96 1.67
CA THR A 28 -8.20 -6.55 2.50
C THR A 28 -8.08 -5.02 2.59
N ALA A 29 -8.27 -4.31 1.48
CA ALA A 29 -8.25 -2.85 1.47
C ALA A 29 -9.43 -2.24 2.25
N LEU A 30 -10.63 -2.88 2.25
CA LEU A 30 -11.76 -2.47 3.10
C LEU A 30 -11.45 -2.69 4.59
N VAL A 31 -10.86 -3.83 4.96
CA VAL A 31 -10.44 -4.09 6.36
C VAL A 31 -9.43 -3.04 6.80
N LEU A 32 -8.41 -2.74 5.98
CA LEU A 32 -7.44 -1.67 6.26
C LEU A 32 -8.14 -0.31 6.44
N ALA A 33 -9.03 0.06 5.54
CA ALA A 33 -9.80 1.32 5.59
C ALA A 33 -10.65 1.42 6.86
N SER A 34 -11.25 0.31 7.29
CA SER A 34 -12.10 0.26 8.47
C SER A 34 -11.35 0.45 9.79
N LEU A 35 -10.03 0.27 9.82
CA LEU A 35 -9.20 0.57 10.99
C LEU A 35 -9.10 2.08 11.25
N ASP A 36 -9.19 2.89 10.20
CA ASP A 36 -9.13 4.36 10.28
C ASP A 36 -10.53 4.99 10.39
N ARG A 37 -11.58 4.18 10.25
CA ARG A 37 -12.99 4.60 10.39
C ARG A 37 -13.73 3.73 11.42
N PRO A 38 -13.31 3.74 12.70
CA PRO A 38 -13.95 2.96 13.74
C PRO A 38 -15.43 3.35 13.89
N GLY A 39 -16.29 2.35 14.03
CA GLY A 39 -17.74 2.58 14.14
C GLY A 39 -18.50 2.66 12.81
N VAL A 40 -17.82 2.71 11.67
CA VAL A 40 -18.48 2.64 10.36
C VAL A 40 -18.65 1.18 9.94
N SER A 41 -19.88 0.77 9.62
CA SER A 41 -20.16 -0.60 9.16
C SER A 41 -19.57 -0.85 7.78
N MET A 42 -18.94 -2.00 7.59
CA MET A 42 -18.41 -2.45 6.30
C MET A 42 -19.52 -2.95 5.37
N GLN A 43 -20.70 -3.27 5.89
CA GLN A 43 -21.79 -3.92 5.13
C GLN A 43 -22.22 -3.16 3.87
N LYS A 44 -22.33 -1.82 3.94
CA LYS A 44 -22.67 -1.00 2.76
C LYS A 44 -21.61 -1.06 1.66
N TYR A 45 -20.33 -1.23 2.04
CA TYR A 45 -19.21 -1.30 1.10
C TYR A 45 -19.15 -2.67 0.43
N HIS A 46 -19.38 -3.76 1.19
CA HIS A 46 -19.55 -5.10 0.61
C HIS A 46 -20.70 -5.12 -0.38
N HIS A 47 -21.87 -4.61 0.00
CA HIS A 47 -23.02 -4.51 -0.91
C HIS A 47 -22.67 -3.68 -2.17
N HIS A 48 -21.92 -2.61 -2.02
CA HIS A 48 -21.47 -1.81 -3.18
C HIS A 48 -20.54 -2.61 -4.10
N LEU A 49 -19.55 -3.33 -3.54
CA LEU A 49 -18.68 -4.20 -4.33
C LEU A 49 -19.48 -5.30 -5.06
N ASP A 50 -20.47 -5.91 -4.41
CA ASP A 50 -21.35 -6.91 -5.04
C ASP A 50 -22.19 -6.29 -6.16
N THR A 51 -22.66 -5.05 -5.98
CA THR A 51 -23.40 -4.33 -7.02
C THR A 51 -22.51 -4.00 -8.23
N LEU A 52 -21.25 -3.64 -8.01
CA LEU A 52 -20.27 -3.47 -9.11
C LEU A 52 -20.10 -4.77 -9.91
N LYS A 53 -19.92 -5.91 -9.23
CA LYS A 53 -19.80 -7.24 -9.88
C LYS A 53 -21.01 -7.53 -10.79
N LEU A 54 -22.22 -7.28 -10.30
CA LEU A 54 -23.45 -7.53 -11.06
C LEU A 54 -23.55 -6.64 -12.31
N ASN A 55 -23.17 -5.36 -12.21
CA ASN A 55 -23.20 -4.47 -13.36
C ASN A 55 -22.13 -4.83 -14.40
N ILE A 56 -20.92 -5.22 -13.96
CA ILE A 56 -19.88 -5.71 -14.87
C ILE A 56 -20.34 -7.01 -15.54
N ALA A 57 -20.96 -7.95 -14.81
CA ALA A 57 -21.48 -9.20 -15.36
C ALA A 57 -22.53 -8.94 -16.45
N ARG A 58 -23.48 -8.04 -16.19
CA ARG A 58 -24.54 -7.67 -17.13
C ARG A 58 -23.97 -7.11 -18.44
N ASP A 59 -23.01 -6.16 -18.35
CA ASP A 59 -22.51 -5.45 -19.51
C ASP A 59 -21.36 -6.21 -20.20
N GLY A 60 -20.71 -7.15 -19.50
CA GLY A 60 -19.50 -7.84 -19.94
C GLY A 60 -19.69 -9.27 -20.43
N HIS A 61 -20.94 -9.82 -20.48
CA HIS A 61 -21.20 -11.21 -20.81
C HIS A 61 -20.66 -11.69 -22.18
N ASN A 62 -20.45 -10.77 -23.12
CA ASN A 62 -19.89 -11.04 -24.46
C ASN A 62 -18.53 -10.38 -24.70
N ALA A 63 -17.84 -9.90 -23.65
CA ALA A 63 -16.55 -9.24 -23.79
C ALA A 63 -15.40 -10.25 -23.88
N ASP A 64 -14.97 -10.57 -25.09
CA ASP A 64 -13.92 -11.56 -25.36
C ASP A 64 -12.53 -10.92 -25.48
N THR A 65 -12.43 -9.74 -26.05
CA THR A 65 -11.16 -9.02 -26.21
C THR A 65 -10.82 -8.14 -25.02
N ALA A 66 -9.54 -7.89 -24.78
CA ALA A 66 -9.09 -6.99 -23.74
C ALA A 66 -9.68 -5.58 -23.90
N LYS A 67 -9.83 -5.11 -25.14
CA LYS A 67 -10.43 -3.80 -25.42
C LYS A 67 -11.92 -3.75 -25.08
N GLU A 68 -12.68 -4.81 -25.30
CA GLU A 68 -14.09 -4.89 -24.90
C GLU A 68 -14.22 -4.92 -23.38
N ARG A 69 -13.45 -5.76 -22.70
CA ARG A 69 -13.40 -5.81 -21.23
C ARG A 69 -13.03 -4.45 -20.61
N ALA A 70 -12.03 -3.78 -21.17
CA ALA A 70 -11.63 -2.44 -20.76
C ALA A 70 -12.78 -1.41 -20.91
N LYS A 71 -13.51 -1.47 -22.05
CA LYS A 71 -14.68 -0.60 -22.25
C LYS A 71 -15.79 -0.86 -21.25
N VAL A 72 -16.08 -2.12 -20.92
CA VAL A 72 -17.08 -2.49 -19.92
C VAL A 72 -16.67 -1.94 -18.55
N LEU A 73 -15.41 -2.15 -18.14
CA LEU A 73 -14.89 -1.59 -16.89
C LEU A 73 -15.03 -0.07 -16.86
N THR A 74 -14.59 0.62 -17.88
CA THR A 74 -14.67 2.08 -17.98
C THR A 74 -16.12 2.56 -17.94
N ASN A 75 -17.02 1.89 -18.67
CA ASN A 75 -18.44 2.25 -18.70
C ASN A 75 -19.07 2.13 -17.30
N VAL A 76 -18.83 1.05 -16.59
CA VAL A 76 -19.39 0.86 -15.24
C VAL A 76 -18.69 1.77 -14.25
N MET A 77 -17.36 1.74 -14.19
CA MET A 77 -16.62 2.46 -13.14
C MET A 77 -16.70 3.98 -13.29
N TYR A 78 -16.50 4.48 -14.50
CA TYR A 78 -16.48 5.93 -14.74
C TYR A 78 -17.85 6.48 -15.16
N ASN A 79 -18.50 5.94 -16.21
CA ASN A 79 -19.73 6.54 -16.72
C ASN A 79 -20.93 6.29 -15.80
N LEU A 80 -21.05 5.10 -15.18
CA LEU A 80 -22.18 4.76 -14.32
C LEU A 80 -21.95 5.18 -12.86
N TYR A 81 -20.76 4.92 -12.30
CA TYR A 81 -20.46 5.18 -10.89
C TYR A 81 -19.59 6.42 -10.64
N GLU A 82 -19.13 7.08 -11.69
CA GLU A 82 -18.36 8.35 -11.65
C GLU A 82 -17.03 8.25 -10.88
N TYR A 83 -16.43 7.06 -10.79
CA TYR A 83 -15.11 6.91 -10.20
C TYR A 83 -14.04 7.58 -11.06
N LYS A 84 -13.27 8.48 -10.45
CA LYS A 84 -12.20 9.23 -11.12
C LYS A 84 -11.08 9.62 -10.16
N GLY A 85 -9.96 10.04 -10.70
CA GLY A 85 -8.85 10.60 -9.94
C GLY A 85 -9.21 11.92 -9.25
N ASP A 86 -8.69 12.13 -8.04
CA ASP A 86 -8.78 13.42 -7.35
C ASP A 86 -7.54 14.25 -7.71
N GLU A 87 -7.62 15.03 -8.77
CA GLU A 87 -6.53 15.89 -9.24
C GLU A 87 -6.36 17.14 -8.36
N ASN A 88 -7.43 17.59 -7.68
CA ASN A 88 -7.43 18.83 -6.91
C ASN A 88 -6.82 18.63 -5.51
N PHE A 89 -7.05 17.48 -4.91
CA PHE A 89 -6.58 17.14 -3.56
C PHE A 89 -5.84 15.79 -3.56
N TYR A 90 -4.86 15.67 -4.46
CA TYR A 90 -4.14 14.41 -4.70
C TYR A 90 -3.56 13.78 -3.42
N ASP A 91 -3.05 14.59 -2.49
CA ASP A 91 -2.39 14.10 -1.27
C ASP A 91 -3.35 13.85 -0.09
N ASP A 92 -4.66 14.07 -0.26
CA ASP A 92 -5.65 13.77 0.77
C ASP A 92 -5.69 12.25 1.06
N LEU A 93 -5.52 11.87 2.33
CA LEU A 93 -5.56 10.47 2.78
C LEU A 93 -6.91 9.80 2.52
N GLN A 94 -8.00 10.56 2.35
CA GLN A 94 -9.30 10.01 1.95
C GLN A 94 -9.25 9.33 0.58
N ASN A 95 -8.32 9.75 -0.30
CA ASN A 95 -8.13 9.16 -1.62
C ASN A 95 -7.48 7.76 -1.58
N ILE A 96 -6.95 7.35 -0.40
CA ILE A 96 -6.32 6.04 -0.19
C ILE A 96 -7.24 5.12 0.61
N ASN A 97 -8.07 5.67 1.50
CA ASN A 97 -9.02 4.88 2.29
C ASN A 97 -10.15 4.37 1.40
N LEU A 98 -10.20 3.05 1.14
CA LEU A 98 -11.14 2.48 0.16
C LEU A 98 -12.62 2.77 0.51
N MET A 99 -12.98 2.84 1.79
CA MET A 99 -14.34 3.23 2.21
C MET A 99 -14.64 4.68 1.82
N SER A 100 -13.70 5.61 2.00
CA SER A 100 -13.83 7.02 1.61
C SER A 100 -13.86 7.18 0.09
N VAL A 101 -13.05 6.40 -0.63
CA VAL A 101 -13.06 6.36 -2.11
C VAL A 101 -14.43 5.92 -2.62
N ILE A 102 -15.03 4.88 -2.05
CA ILE A 102 -16.37 4.43 -2.40
C ILE A 102 -17.42 5.50 -2.09
N ASP A 103 -17.35 6.17 -0.94
CA ASP A 103 -18.30 7.21 -0.57
C ASP A 103 -18.21 8.46 -1.48
N ARG A 104 -16.99 8.87 -1.86
CA ARG A 104 -16.70 10.11 -2.59
C ARG A 104 -16.61 9.95 -4.11
N ARG A 105 -16.40 8.73 -4.60
CA ARG A 105 -16.08 8.41 -6.01
C ARG A 105 -14.75 9.02 -6.50
N LEU A 106 -13.93 9.46 -5.58
CA LEU A 106 -12.63 10.07 -5.82
C LEU A 106 -11.53 9.25 -5.16
N GLY A 107 -10.41 9.02 -5.85
CA GLY A 107 -9.33 8.23 -5.29
C GLY A 107 -7.98 8.42 -5.96
N LEU A 108 -6.94 7.85 -5.36
CA LEU A 108 -5.62 7.71 -5.98
C LEU A 108 -5.62 6.61 -7.06
N PRO A 109 -4.61 6.61 -7.96
CA PRO A 109 -4.46 5.56 -8.96
C PRO A 109 -4.53 4.15 -8.39
N ILE A 110 -3.88 3.90 -7.24
CA ILE A 110 -3.83 2.58 -6.57
C ILE A 110 -5.21 2.16 -6.02
N SER A 111 -5.94 3.07 -5.37
CA SER A 111 -7.24 2.79 -4.76
C SER A 111 -8.30 2.51 -5.83
N LEU A 112 -8.30 3.29 -6.89
CA LEU A 112 -9.17 3.07 -8.05
C LEU A 112 -8.78 1.77 -8.76
N GLY A 113 -7.48 1.50 -8.92
CA GLY A 113 -6.96 0.25 -9.49
C GLY A 113 -7.44 -0.99 -8.75
N ILE A 114 -7.48 -0.97 -7.41
CA ILE A 114 -8.03 -2.06 -6.58
C ILE A 114 -9.49 -2.33 -6.93
N LEU A 115 -10.32 -1.30 -7.10
CA LEU A 115 -11.73 -1.47 -7.50
C LEU A 115 -11.87 -2.04 -8.91
N TYR A 116 -11.07 -1.57 -9.87
CA TYR A 116 -11.06 -2.09 -11.25
C TYR A 116 -10.60 -3.55 -11.30
N ILE A 117 -9.54 -3.92 -10.56
CA ILE A 117 -9.05 -5.29 -10.47
C ILE A 117 -10.10 -6.19 -9.84
N HIS A 118 -10.71 -5.78 -8.73
CA HIS A 118 -11.80 -6.52 -8.09
C HIS A 118 -12.97 -6.78 -9.04
N ALA A 119 -13.40 -5.74 -9.77
CA ALA A 119 -14.49 -5.83 -10.74
C ALA A 119 -14.15 -6.81 -11.89
N ALA A 120 -12.93 -6.76 -12.42
CA ALA A 120 -12.47 -7.66 -13.48
C ALA A 120 -12.34 -9.11 -13.00
N LEU A 121 -11.69 -9.34 -11.86
CA LEU A 121 -11.52 -10.68 -11.26
C LEU A 121 -12.87 -11.33 -10.94
N SER A 122 -13.88 -10.55 -10.56
CA SER A 122 -15.23 -11.08 -10.28
C SER A 122 -15.91 -11.72 -11.50
N GLN A 123 -15.41 -11.42 -12.71
CA GLN A 123 -15.86 -12.03 -13.98
C GLN A 123 -14.94 -13.15 -14.48
N GLY A 124 -13.94 -13.54 -13.68
CA GLY A 124 -12.91 -14.47 -14.13
C GLY A 124 -11.99 -13.88 -15.21
N TRP A 125 -11.97 -12.56 -15.39
CA TRP A 125 -11.04 -11.93 -16.34
C TRP A 125 -9.65 -11.85 -15.75
N ASN A 126 -8.65 -12.22 -16.54
CA ASN A 126 -7.26 -12.07 -16.13
C ASN A 126 -6.89 -10.56 -16.15
N VAL A 127 -6.43 -10.07 -15.01
CA VAL A 127 -6.05 -8.67 -14.77
C VAL A 127 -4.94 -8.59 -13.75
N GLU A 128 -4.04 -7.64 -13.92
CA GLU A 128 -2.90 -7.43 -13.01
C GLU A 128 -2.62 -5.94 -12.78
N GLY A 129 -2.03 -5.61 -11.65
CA GLY A 129 -1.41 -4.32 -11.42
C GLY A 129 -0.10 -4.20 -12.19
N VAL A 130 0.21 -2.99 -12.67
CA VAL A 130 1.45 -2.69 -13.37
C VAL A 130 2.31 -1.76 -12.52
N ASN A 131 3.57 -2.16 -12.30
CA ASN A 131 4.54 -1.37 -11.53
C ASN A 131 5.04 -0.18 -12.35
N PHE A 132 4.21 0.86 -12.45
CA PHE A 132 4.59 2.08 -13.17
C PHE A 132 5.16 3.13 -12.19
N PRO A 133 6.24 3.88 -12.57
CA PRO A 133 6.84 4.89 -11.71
C PRO A 133 5.83 5.96 -11.28
N ALA A 134 5.75 6.24 -9.98
CA ALA A 134 4.87 7.24 -9.36
C ALA A 134 3.39 7.22 -9.80
N HIS A 135 2.97 6.17 -10.53
CA HIS A 135 1.60 5.97 -10.97
C HIS A 135 1.21 4.50 -10.83
N PHE A 136 -0.09 4.18 -10.85
CA PHE A 136 -0.59 2.81 -10.82
C PHE A 136 -1.48 2.58 -12.02
N LEU A 137 -1.10 1.61 -12.82
CA LEU A 137 -1.84 1.18 -14.00
C LEU A 137 -2.34 -0.25 -13.81
N ILE A 138 -3.30 -0.67 -14.63
CA ILE A 138 -3.72 -2.06 -14.69
C ILE A 138 -3.57 -2.60 -16.11
N ARG A 139 -3.26 -3.89 -16.22
CA ARG A 139 -3.27 -4.61 -17.49
C ARG A 139 -4.40 -5.60 -17.47
N ILE A 140 -5.24 -5.58 -18.50
CA ILE A 140 -6.32 -6.53 -18.68
C ILE A 140 -6.06 -7.36 -19.93
N TYR A 141 -6.35 -8.64 -19.83
CA TYR A 141 -6.15 -9.62 -20.91
C TYR A 141 -7.48 -10.02 -21.52
N GLY A 142 -7.51 -10.16 -22.84
CA GLY A 142 -8.53 -10.85 -23.60
C GLY A 142 -8.09 -12.26 -23.99
N LYS A 143 -8.76 -12.88 -24.93
CA LYS A 143 -8.39 -14.21 -25.43
C LYS A 143 -7.01 -14.20 -26.10
N ASN A 144 -6.69 -13.18 -26.91
CA ASN A 144 -5.46 -13.09 -27.70
C ASN A 144 -4.82 -11.69 -27.67
N ASP A 145 -5.28 -10.81 -26.82
CA ASP A 145 -4.82 -9.43 -26.73
C ASP A 145 -4.70 -8.98 -25.27
N GLN A 146 -4.03 -7.85 -25.06
CA GLN A 146 -3.95 -7.17 -23.78
C GLN A 146 -3.97 -5.66 -23.98
N VAL A 147 -4.48 -4.94 -23.00
CA VAL A 147 -4.44 -3.47 -22.97
C VAL A 147 -4.06 -2.98 -21.57
N ILE A 148 -3.48 -1.80 -21.50
CA ILE A 148 -3.18 -1.10 -20.26
C ILE A 148 -4.21 0.01 -20.08
N LEU A 149 -4.81 0.07 -18.86
CA LEU A 149 -5.75 1.11 -18.47
C LEU A 149 -5.16 1.98 -17.37
N ASP A 150 -5.59 3.23 -17.38
CA ASP A 150 -5.35 4.19 -16.33
C ASP A 150 -6.64 4.47 -15.55
N PRO A 151 -6.84 3.84 -14.39
CA PRO A 151 -8.03 4.06 -13.56
C PRO A 151 -8.18 5.49 -13.06
N PHE A 152 -7.07 6.21 -12.89
CA PHE A 152 -7.07 7.60 -12.41
C PHE A 152 -7.60 8.57 -13.46
N HIS A 153 -7.24 8.34 -14.71
CA HIS A 153 -7.71 9.13 -15.85
C HIS A 153 -8.88 8.41 -16.56
N ASN A 154 -9.95 8.17 -15.81
CA ASN A 154 -11.24 7.69 -16.29
C ASN A 154 -11.20 6.34 -17.03
N GLY A 155 -10.27 5.44 -16.67
CA GLY A 155 -10.09 4.16 -17.33
C GLY A 155 -9.58 4.26 -18.78
N LYS A 156 -8.81 5.31 -19.10
CA LYS A 156 -8.22 5.50 -20.43
C LYS A 156 -7.33 4.33 -20.80
N ILE A 157 -7.53 3.77 -21.99
CA ILE A 157 -6.61 2.79 -22.59
C ILE A 157 -5.36 3.53 -23.06
N LEU A 158 -4.18 3.08 -22.58
CA LEU A 158 -2.89 3.66 -22.92
C LEU A 158 -2.17 2.82 -23.97
N ASN A 159 -1.65 3.47 -24.99
CA ASN A 159 -0.74 2.87 -25.97
C ASN A 159 0.74 3.14 -25.61
N ALA A 160 1.68 2.60 -26.38
CA ALA A 160 3.11 2.77 -26.12
C ALA A 160 3.58 4.24 -26.12
N PHE A 161 2.93 5.10 -26.91
CA PHE A 161 3.24 6.53 -26.94
C PHE A 161 2.74 7.22 -25.66
N ASP A 162 1.51 6.93 -25.21
CA ASP A 162 0.96 7.44 -23.95
C ASP A 162 1.84 7.05 -22.76
N LEU A 163 2.30 5.79 -22.70
CA LEU A 163 3.18 5.31 -21.62
C LEU A 163 4.52 6.03 -21.60
N ARG A 164 5.16 6.24 -22.76
CA ARG A 164 6.40 7.02 -22.85
C ARG A 164 6.20 8.46 -22.39
N LYS A 165 5.12 9.10 -22.86
CA LYS A 165 4.78 10.46 -22.43
C LYS A 165 4.58 10.54 -20.91
N LEU A 166 3.91 9.56 -20.33
CA LEU A 166 3.66 9.50 -18.91
C LEU A 166 4.98 9.39 -18.11
N VAL A 167 5.93 8.51 -18.52
CA VAL A 167 7.26 8.40 -17.91
C VAL A 167 8.01 9.73 -17.99
N VAL A 168 8.06 10.36 -19.15
CA VAL A 168 8.74 11.65 -19.35
C VAL A 168 8.14 12.72 -18.42
N THR A 169 6.81 12.80 -18.30
CA THR A 169 6.14 13.77 -17.44
C THR A 169 6.49 13.54 -15.97
N ILE A 170 6.49 12.28 -15.51
CA ILE A 170 6.76 11.92 -14.12
C ILE A 170 8.25 12.11 -13.75
N SER A 171 9.17 11.78 -14.67
CA SER A 171 10.62 11.82 -14.42
C SER A 171 11.28 13.17 -14.75
N GLY A 172 10.51 14.17 -15.16
CA GLY A 172 11.07 15.44 -15.60
C GLY A 172 11.98 15.33 -16.83
N GLY A 173 11.77 14.31 -17.67
CA GLY A 173 12.56 14.09 -18.90
C GLY A 173 13.79 13.19 -18.74
N ASN A 174 14.11 12.74 -17.53
CA ASN A 174 15.37 12.05 -17.23
C ASN A 174 15.32 10.51 -17.32
N GLN A 175 14.19 9.90 -17.59
CA GLN A 175 14.07 8.43 -17.63
C GLN A 175 13.42 7.96 -18.92
N ASN A 176 13.92 6.82 -19.43
CA ASN A 176 13.28 6.06 -20.48
C ASN A 176 12.36 4.99 -19.89
N LEU A 177 11.39 4.54 -20.70
CA LEU A 177 10.55 3.40 -20.36
C LEU A 177 11.42 2.14 -20.29
N GLU A 178 11.57 1.55 -19.10
CA GLU A 178 12.34 0.34 -18.87
C GLU A 178 11.42 -0.87 -18.68
N GLN A 179 11.95 -2.07 -18.87
CA GLN A 179 11.18 -3.32 -18.72
C GLN A 179 10.59 -3.48 -17.30
N ARG A 180 11.29 -3.01 -16.26
CA ARG A 180 10.78 -3.00 -14.86
C ARG A 180 9.52 -2.15 -14.67
N HIS A 181 9.28 -1.16 -15.54
CA HIS A 181 8.09 -0.30 -15.50
C HIS A 181 6.83 -0.99 -16.05
N HIS A 182 6.98 -2.20 -16.55
CA HIS A 182 5.88 -3.04 -17.01
C HIS A 182 5.74 -4.33 -16.20
N ALA A 183 6.51 -4.47 -15.10
CA ALA A 183 6.45 -5.64 -14.26
C ALA A 183 5.06 -5.77 -13.63
N GLN A 184 4.56 -6.99 -13.58
CA GLN A 184 3.36 -7.35 -12.86
C GLN A 184 3.55 -7.12 -11.36
N LEU A 185 2.51 -6.62 -10.71
CA LEU A 185 2.40 -6.56 -9.25
C LEU A 185 1.39 -7.60 -8.79
N GLY A 186 1.79 -8.40 -7.82
CA GLY A 186 0.91 -9.31 -7.11
C GLY A 186 -0.04 -8.58 -6.15
N SER A 187 -1.04 -9.31 -5.65
CA SER A 187 -2.06 -8.77 -4.73
C SER A 187 -1.43 -8.17 -3.46
N ARG A 188 -0.43 -8.87 -2.90
CA ARG A 188 0.32 -8.42 -1.72
C ARG A 188 1.11 -7.14 -1.99
N GLU A 189 1.80 -7.07 -3.12
CA GLU A 189 2.57 -5.89 -3.52
C GLU A 189 1.67 -4.67 -3.74
N ILE A 190 0.46 -4.87 -4.30
CA ILE A 190 -0.54 -3.82 -4.45
C ILE A 190 -0.95 -3.26 -3.08
N LEU A 191 -1.24 -4.13 -2.11
CA LEU A 191 -1.61 -3.71 -0.74
C LEU A 191 -0.46 -3.03 0.00
N VAL A 192 0.77 -3.53 -0.14
CA VAL A 192 1.98 -2.88 0.38
C VAL A 192 2.15 -1.50 -0.24
N ARG A 193 1.95 -1.36 -1.55
CA ARG A 193 2.01 -0.07 -2.24
C ARG A 193 0.92 0.89 -1.77
N LEU A 194 -0.29 0.41 -1.48
CA LEU A 194 -1.37 1.20 -0.88
C LEU A 194 -0.93 1.78 0.47
N LEU A 195 -0.41 0.94 1.37
CA LEU A 195 0.08 1.34 2.70
C LEU A 195 1.31 2.25 2.62
N ASN A 196 2.21 2.03 1.66
CA ASN A 196 3.36 2.90 1.43
C ASN A 196 2.93 4.32 0.99
N ASN A 197 1.86 4.44 0.21
CA ASN A 197 1.27 5.74 -0.12
C ASN A 197 0.76 6.49 1.11
N ILE A 198 0.16 5.78 2.10
CA ILE A 198 -0.23 6.36 3.39
C ILE A 198 1.02 6.82 4.14
N LYS A 199 1.99 5.91 4.33
CA LYS A 199 3.25 6.20 5.05
C LYS A 199 3.94 7.45 4.54
N ILE A 200 4.17 7.56 3.23
CA ILE A 200 4.89 8.69 2.63
C ILE A 200 4.16 10.01 2.89
N ARG A 201 2.84 10.06 2.72
CA ARG A 201 2.05 11.27 2.96
C ARG A 201 2.07 11.69 4.43
N CYS A 202 1.95 10.73 5.33
CA CYS A 202 2.05 10.99 6.77
C CYS A 202 3.44 11.51 7.16
N LEU A 203 4.52 10.95 6.61
CA LEU A 203 5.88 11.43 6.83
C LEU A 203 6.08 12.86 6.31
N ASN A 204 5.52 13.20 5.15
CA ASN A 204 5.62 14.54 4.56
C ASN A 204 4.97 15.64 5.43
N VAL A 205 3.94 15.28 6.22
CA VAL A 205 3.29 16.20 7.17
C VAL A 205 3.70 15.95 8.61
N SER A 206 4.73 15.13 8.85
CA SER A 206 5.24 14.75 10.17
C SER A 206 4.21 14.06 11.09
N ASP A 207 3.19 13.42 10.51
CA ASP A 207 2.28 12.55 11.26
C ASP A 207 2.90 11.16 11.44
N PHE A 208 3.84 11.10 12.36
CA PHE A 208 4.59 9.88 12.62
C PHE A 208 3.74 8.75 13.21
N ASP A 209 2.67 9.06 13.90
CA ASP A 209 1.78 8.04 14.49
C ASP A 209 1.04 7.27 13.40
N LEU A 210 0.47 7.96 12.43
CA LEU A 210 -0.17 7.32 11.28
C LEU A 210 0.86 6.60 10.40
N ALA A 211 2.07 7.15 10.21
CA ALA A 211 3.14 6.47 9.47
C ALA A 211 3.56 5.15 10.15
N ILE A 212 3.70 5.13 11.48
CA ILE A 212 3.97 3.93 12.28
C ILE A 212 2.83 2.91 12.12
N ASN A 213 1.58 3.34 12.19
CA ASN A 213 0.42 2.47 12.00
C ASN A 213 0.40 1.85 10.60
N ALA A 214 0.72 2.62 9.56
CA ALA A 214 0.82 2.12 8.19
C ALA A 214 1.92 1.04 8.08
N LEU A 215 3.10 1.28 8.64
CA LEU A 215 4.20 0.30 8.67
C LEU A 215 3.83 -0.98 9.44
N GLN A 216 3.14 -0.86 10.58
CA GLN A 216 2.68 -2.03 11.33
C GLN A 216 1.71 -2.88 10.52
N ARG A 217 0.78 -2.24 9.78
CA ARG A 217 -0.17 -2.93 8.88
C ARG A 217 0.56 -3.57 7.71
N THR A 218 1.59 -2.91 7.18
CA THR A 218 2.45 -3.48 6.12
C THR A 218 3.13 -4.75 6.61
N ILE A 219 3.67 -4.78 7.84
CA ILE A 219 4.30 -5.96 8.42
C ILE A 219 3.29 -7.10 8.64
N TYR A 220 2.01 -6.82 8.91
CA TYR A 220 1.00 -7.87 8.99
C TYR A 220 0.78 -8.54 7.63
N ILE A 221 0.80 -7.79 6.53
CA ILE A 221 0.52 -8.26 5.17
C ILE A 221 1.78 -8.88 4.52
N ASP A 222 2.96 -8.31 4.80
CA ASP A 222 4.26 -8.76 4.26
C ASP A 222 5.28 -9.00 5.39
N PRO A 223 5.08 -10.06 6.21
CA PRO A 223 5.89 -10.29 7.40
C PRO A 223 7.33 -10.73 7.09
N GLY A 224 7.58 -11.25 5.89
CA GLY A 224 8.90 -11.70 5.44
C GLY A 224 9.87 -10.58 5.08
N ASN A 225 9.38 -9.38 4.83
CA ASN A 225 10.19 -8.26 4.36
C ASN A 225 10.86 -7.51 5.53
N VAL A 226 12.16 -7.69 5.65
CA VAL A 226 12.97 -7.09 6.72
C VAL A 226 13.00 -5.56 6.63
N THR A 227 12.91 -4.99 5.43
CA THR A 227 12.93 -3.53 5.21
C THR A 227 11.79 -2.83 5.96
N HIS A 228 10.58 -3.39 5.96
CA HIS A 228 9.45 -2.78 6.69
C HIS A 228 9.67 -2.77 8.21
N LYS A 229 10.29 -3.82 8.75
CA LYS A 229 10.64 -3.90 10.19
C LYS A 229 11.75 -2.93 10.54
N PHE A 230 12.74 -2.78 9.66
CA PHE A 230 13.81 -1.80 9.78
C PHE A 230 13.24 -0.36 9.79
N GLU A 231 12.44 0.00 8.79
CA GLU A 231 11.79 1.31 8.73
C GLU A 231 10.96 1.62 9.97
N LEU A 232 10.18 0.64 10.45
CA LEU A 232 9.39 0.77 11.68
C LEU A 232 10.29 1.01 12.90
N GLY A 233 11.37 0.25 13.05
CA GLY A 233 12.33 0.39 14.13
C GLY A 233 12.99 1.75 14.15
N MET A 234 13.46 2.21 12.99
CA MET A 234 14.08 3.53 12.83
C MET A 234 13.10 4.67 13.14
N LEU A 235 11.87 4.60 12.62
CA LEU A 235 10.86 5.63 12.86
C LEU A 235 10.44 5.68 14.34
N GLN A 236 10.37 4.54 15.02
CA GLN A 236 10.09 4.47 16.45
C GLN A 236 11.22 5.07 17.29
N VAL A 237 12.49 4.86 16.91
CA VAL A 237 13.63 5.53 17.57
C VAL A 237 13.55 7.03 17.36
N HIS A 238 13.30 7.47 16.13
CA HIS A 238 13.18 8.89 15.77
C HIS A 238 12.07 9.61 16.57
N THR A 239 10.99 8.90 16.89
CA THR A 239 9.83 9.41 17.63
C THR A 239 9.89 9.12 19.14
N GLU A 240 11.09 8.95 19.69
CA GLU A 240 11.37 8.71 21.11
C GLU A 240 10.73 7.42 21.70
N ARG A 241 10.20 6.54 20.86
CA ARG A 241 9.70 5.21 21.24
C ARG A 241 10.85 4.19 21.29
N VAL A 242 11.93 4.57 21.97
CA VAL A 242 13.24 3.94 21.89
C VAL A 242 13.20 2.43 22.19
N GLU A 243 12.47 1.98 23.23
CA GLU A 243 12.43 0.56 23.58
C GLU A 243 11.73 -0.29 22.51
N LYS A 244 10.64 0.23 21.90
CA LYS A 244 9.94 -0.46 20.79
C LYS A 244 10.83 -0.50 19.55
N GLY A 245 11.45 0.62 19.22
CA GLY A 245 12.36 0.73 18.09
C GLY A 245 13.54 -0.22 18.23
N LYS A 246 14.21 -0.23 19.39
CA LYS A 246 15.30 -1.15 19.71
C LYS A 246 14.90 -2.61 19.54
N LYS A 247 13.72 -3.01 20.06
CA LYS A 247 13.22 -4.37 19.89
C LYS A 247 13.03 -4.75 18.44
N ASN A 248 12.45 -3.86 17.62
CA ASN A 248 12.27 -4.12 16.19
C ASN A 248 13.59 -4.18 15.43
N LEU A 249 14.56 -3.32 15.76
CA LEU A 249 15.90 -3.33 15.15
C LEU A 249 16.69 -4.60 15.51
N LEU A 250 16.60 -5.10 16.75
CA LEU A 250 17.21 -6.37 17.15
C LEU A 250 16.58 -7.55 16.38
N ASN A 251 15.26 -7.59 16.26
CA ASN A 251 14.56 -8.60 15.47
C ASN A 251 14.99 -8.55 13.96
N CYS A 252 15.30 -7.36 13.44
CA CYS A 252 15.85 -7.23 12.08
C CYS A 252 17.23 -7.87 11.97
N LEU A 253 18.12 -7.66 12.95
CA LEU A 253 19.46 -8.27 12.94
C LEU A 253 19.36 -9.79 12.95
N ASP A 254 18.51 -10.37 13.81
CA ASP A 254 18.30 -11.81 13.87
C ASP A 254 17.87 -12.39 12.50
N LEU A 255 16.97 -11.68 11.80
CA LEU A 255 16.51 -12.07 10.46
C LEU A 255 17.60 -11.91 9.38
N LEU A 256 18.43 -10.87 9.49
CA LEU A 256 19.53 -10.62 8.57
C LEU A 256 20.66 -11.63 8.75
N ASP A 257 20.92 -12.09 9.97
CA ASP A 257 21.95 -13.10 10.26
C ASP A 257 21.58 -14.50 9.74
N THR A 258 20.28 -14.79 9.60
CA THR A 258 19.80 -16.03 8.98
C THR A 258 19.86 -16.01 7.45
N ASN A 259 19.97 -14.83 6.83
CA ASN A 259 20.01 -14.65 5.37
C ASN A 259 21.47 -14.50 4.86
N ILE A 260 22.06 -15.57 4.35
CA ILE A 260 23.49 -15.69 3.94
C ILE A 260 23.85 -14.82 2.71
N ASN A 261 22.93 -14.09 2.08
CA ASN A 261 23.15 -13.49 0.76
C ASN A 261 23.80 -12.10 0.71
N GLY A 262 24.48 -11.61 1.76
CA GLY A 262 25.37 -10.42 1.71
C GLY A 262 24.77 -9.09 1.23
N LYS A 263 23.53 -9.07 0.72
CA LYS A 263 22.87 -7.90 0.13
C LYS A 263 22.45 -6.81 1.14
N ASN A 264 22.58 -7.07 2.46
CA ASN A 264 22.02 -6.24 3.51
C ASN A 264 23.07 -5.65 4.48
N ASP A 265 24.34 -5.65 4.10
CA ASP A 265 25.43 -5.19 4.98
C ASP A 265 25.29 -3.72 5.38
N ASP A 266 24.78 -2.86 4.50
CA ASP A 266 24.56 -1.45 4.81
C ASP A 266 23.41 -1.26 5.81
N MET A 267 22.32 -2.01 5.67
CA MET A 267 21.22 -2.02 6.64
C MET A 267 21.72 -2.51 8.00
N LYS A 268 22.51 -3.60 8.04
CA LYS A 268 23.09 -4.13 9.27
C LYS A 268 24.01 -3.12 9.97
N LYS A 269 24.88 -2.44 9.22
CA LYS A 269 25.73 -1.35 9.75
C LYS A 269 24.91 -0.23 10.33
N HIS A 270 23.84 0.19 9.65
CA HIS A 270 22.95 1.25 10.10
C HIS A 270 22.26 0.88 11.42
N ILE A 271 21.72 -0.35 11.52
CA ILE A 271 21.10 -0.86 12.74
C ILE A 271 22.09 -0.87 13.91
N LEU A 272 23.28 -1.41 13.69
CA LEU A 272 24.33 -1.47 14.73
C LEU A 272 24.78 -0.09 15.20
N GLY A 273 24.90 0.89 14.29
CA GLY A 273 25.17 2.29 14.61
C GLY A 273 24.09 2.88 15.51
N THR A 274 22.84 2.79 15.12
CA THR A 274 21.70 3.28 15.89
C THR A 274 21.61 2.64 17.29
N LEU A 275 21.80 1.33 17.39
CA LEU A 275 21.79 0.63 18.68
C LEU A 275 22.95 1.07 19.60
N LYS A 276 24.11 1.42 19.04
CA LYS A 276 25.24 1.98 19.80
C LYS A 276 24.93 3.38 20.32
N GLU A 277 24.31 4.23 19.52
CA GLU A 277 23.86 5.58 19.93
C GLU A 277 22.84 5.52 21.06
N ILE A 278 21.84 4.65 20.96
CA ILE A 278 20.84 4.42 22.04
C ILE A 278 21.54 4.01 23.34
N ARG A 279 22.57 3.17 23.29
CA ARG A 279 23.31 2.73 24.47
C ARG A 279 24.13 3.87 25.10
N SER A 280 24.77 4.71 24.29
CA SER A 280 25.56 5.86 24.76
C SER A 280 24.66 6.92 25.40
N TYR A 281 23.52 7.22 24.80
CA TYR A 281 22.53 8.16 25.35
C TYR A 281 21.99 7.71 26.72
N LYS A 282 21.69 6.42 26.89
CA LYS A 282 21.28 5.87 28.20
C LYS A 282 22.41 5.97 29.25
N LYS A 283 23.66 5.73 28.87
CA LYS A 283 24.79 5.87 29.81
C LYS A 283 24.98 7.31 30.27
N GLN A 284 24.81 8.27 29.38
CA GLN A 284 24.97 9.70 29.66
C GLN A 284 23.87 10.20 30.61
N ASN A 285 22.61 9.82 30.37
CA ASN A 285 21.49 10.18 31.25
C ASN A 285 21.59 9.55 32.66
N VAL A 286 22.06 8.30 32.73
CA VAL A 286 22.30 7.66 34.04
C VAL A 286 23.44 8.35 34.79
N PHE A 287 24.49 8.78 34.08
CA PHE A 287 25.61 9.50 34.67
C PHE A 287 25.21 10.90 35.18
N GLU A 288 24.36 11.62 34.44
CA GLU A 288 23.80 12.92 34.84
C GLU A 288 22.85 12.78 36.04
N LEU A 289 22.03 11.73 36.13
CA LEU A 289 21.16 11.42 37.27
C LEU A 289 21.98 11.10 38.54
N ILE A 290 23.07 10.34 38.41
CA ILE A 290 23.93 9.98 39.52
C ILE A 290 24.74 11.20 40.03
N ASN A 291 25.19 12.07 39.10
CA ASN A 291 25.99 13.26 39.49
C ASN A 291 25.12 14.46 39.91
N GLY A 292 23.87 14.55 39.39
CA GLY A 292 22.92 15.61 39.76
C GLY A 292 22.38 15.52 41.20
N ASP A 293 22.43 14.34 41.82
CA ASP A 293 22.06 14.14 43.24
C ASP A 293 23.23 14.47 44.21
N ILE A 294 24.45 14.58 43.74
CA ILE A 294 25.62 14.90 44.56
C ILE A 294 25.74 16.42 44.85
N ASP A 295 25.21 17.27 43.96
CA ASP A 295 25.28 18.74 44.09
C ASP A 295 24.11 19.37 44.90
N LYS A 296 23.18 18.58 45.43
CA LYS A 296 22.09 19.08 46.30
C LYS A 296 22.29 18.81 47.80
N GLY A 297 23.48 18.41 48.16
CA GLY A 297 23.83 18.04 49.57
C GLY A 297 24.97 18.86 50.17
N ASN A 298 25.10 20.18 49.87
CA ASN A 298 25.96 21.11 50.63
C ASN A 298 25.25 22.43 50.90
#